data_e8b495d31c8db98f05afcb5573975d10
#
_entry.id   e8b495d31c8db98f05afcb5573975d10
#
_cell.length_a   1.000
_cell.length_b   1.000
_cell.length_c   1.000
_cell.angle_alpha   90.00
_cell.angle_beta   90.00
_cell.angle_gamma   90.00
#
_symmetry.space_group_name_H-M   'P 1'
#
loop_
_entity.id
_entity.type
_entity.pdbx_description
1 polymer ?
#
loop_
_entity_poly.entity_id
_entity_poly.type
_entity_poly.pdbx_seq_one_letter_code
_entity_poly.pdbx_strand_id
1 'polypeptide(L)'
;MTGRHTLGGLVVDPVDGARPGRVIVENDVVTAVEDDPSIPSAPLLFPGFVDLHVYEPTGVAATGVTGYLQAAHSPVETSDPLCLGLHLEGPFLNREAAGAIPVDELRDVDLGLLAGWLARGDVRLVTLAPELVGGFDAIRLVADAGAVAAIGHTRANAATTRAAVDAGARFATHVWNAMAPLGPRATGPLPELLLDERVTLGLIADGRHLHPRVEELTVRVAGSERIALTSDVVRTPVLADNRLAGGDRSGAALVARMARYGLAEAAAMASLVPARVLGLADRGRLAPGHRADIAVLDERFRPLATIVSGKTIWGVRYPQTQELDEIPPSTNAPRGGA
;
A
#
# COMPACT_ATOMS: atom_id res chain seq x y z
N MET A 1 -18.94 -13.23 -19.48
CA MET A 1 -19.49 -14.48 -18.94
C MET A 1 -19.76 -14.24 -17.47
N THR A 2 -21.01 -14.25 -17.09
CA THR A 2 -21.50 -14.09 -15.72
C THR A 2 -21.29 -15.43 -15.01
N GLY A 3 -20.28 -15.52 -14.15
CA GLY A 3 -19.96 -16.76 -13.47
C GLY A 3 -20.00 -16.60 -11.96
N ARG A 4 -20.53 -17.60 -11.26
CA ARG A 4 -20.37 -17.78 -9.82
C ARG A 4 -19.11 -18.60 -9.58
N HIS A 5 -18.24 -18.13 -8.68
CA HIS A 5 -17.03 -18.82 -8.29
C HIS A 5 -17.01 -18.98 -6.77
N THR A 6 -16.41 -20.06 -6.29
CA THR A 6 -16.19 -20.27 -4.88
C THR A 6 -14.72 -20.55 -4.64
N LEU A 7 -14.12 -19.82 -3.71
CA LEU A 7 -12.74 -19.97 -3.29
C LEU A 7 -12.74 -20.48 -1.86
N GLY A 8 -12.13 -21.63 -1.61
CA GLY A 8 -11.98 -22.19 -0.26
C GLY A 8 -10.56 -22.00 0.26
N GLY A 9 -10.42 -21.75 1.57
CA GLY A 9 -9.14 -21.55 2.22
C GLY A 9 -9.26 -20.89 3.59
N LEU A 10 -8.15 -20.39 4.13
CA LEU A 10 -8.18 -19.49 5.27
C LEU A 10 -8.55 -18.09 4.78
N VAL A 11 -9.78 -17.69 5.01
CA VAL A 11 -10.27 -16.35 4.66
C VAL A 11 -9.72 -15.37 5.70
N VAL A 12 -8.96 -14.39 5.25
CA VAL A 12 -8.37 -13.34 6.08
C VAL A 12 -9.06 -12.03 5.80
N ASP A 13 -9.88 -11.56 6.74
CA ASP A 13 -10.53 -10.25 6.65
C ASP A 13 -9.98 -9.33 7.75
N PRO A 14 -9.68 -8.06 7.44
CA PRO A 14 -9.09 -7.13 8.42
C PRO A 14 -10.02 -6.77 9.58
N VAL A 15 -11.32 -7.01 9.45
CA VAL A 15 -12.33 -6.69 10.48
C VAL A 15 -12.81 -7.96 11.18
N ASP A 16 -13.11 -9.02 10.41
CA ASP A 16 -13.70 -10.25 10.93
C ASP A 16 -12.65 -11.30 11.33
N GLY A 17 -11.37 -11.02 11.11
CA GLY A 17 -10.26 -11.92 11.46
C GLY A 17 -9.99 -13.00 10.42
N ALA A 18 -9.22 -14.01 10.81
CA ALA A 18 -8.84 -15.12 9.94
C ALA A 18 -9.59 -16.40 10.36
N ARG A 19 -10.27 -17.05 9.40
CA ARG A 19 -11.05 -18.27 9.66
C ARG A 19 -11.11 -19.17 8.41
N PRO A 20 -11.13 -20.51 8.57
CA PRO A 20 -11.39 -21.42 7.48
C PRO A 20 -12.78 -21.18 6.90
N GLY A 21 -12.90 -21.13 5.57
CA GLY A 21 -14.18 -20.84 4.95
C GLY A 21 -14.13 -20.69 3.44
N ARG A 22 -15.20 -20.15 2.91
CA ARG A 22 -15.41 -19.96 1.47
C ARG A 22 -15.76 -18.51 1.16
N VAL A 23 -15.13 -17.97 0.13
CA VAL A 23 -15.53 -16.70 -0.48
C VAL A 23 -16.30 -17.00 -1.75
N ILE A 24 -17.55 -16.55 -1.82
CA ILE A 24 -18.44 -16.73 -2.97
C ILE A 24 -18.44 -15.42 -3.76
N VAL A 25 -18.08 -15.52 -5.03
CA VAL A 25 -17.98 -14.40 -5.96
C VAL A 25 -18.99 -14.60 -7.07
N GLU A 26 -19.79 -13.59 -7.36
CA GLU A 26 -20.67 -13.53 -8.53
C GLU A 26 -20.31 -12.30 -9.35
N ASN A 27 -19.89 -12.53 -10.58
CA ASN A 27 -19.35 -11.51 -11.48
C ASN A 27 -18.10 -10.85 -10.91
N ASP A 28 -18.22 -9.62 -10.41
CA ASP A 28 -17.14 -8.77 -9.90
C ASP A 28 -17.26 -8.50 -8.39
N VAL A 29 -18.25 -9.11 -7.71
CA VAL A 29 -18.59 -8.82 -6.31
C VAL A 29 -18.51 -10.08 -5.46
N VAL A 30 -18.04 -9.95 -4.22
CA VAL A 30 -18.20 -10.95 -3.16
C VAL A 30 -19.65 -10.94 -2.72
N THR A 31 -20.37 -12.05 -2.89
CA THR A 31 -21.78 -12.16 -2.50
C THR A 31 -21.98 -12.82 -1.14
N ALA A 32 -21.04 -13.68 -0.73
CA ALA A 32 -21.06 -14.28 0.60
C ALA A 32 -19.64 -14.67 1.04
N VAL A 33 -19.46 -14.73 2.36
CA VAL A 33 -18.34 -15.40 3.02
C VAL A 33 -18.91 -16.35 4.04
N GLU A 34 -18.62 -17.64 3.88
CA GLU A 34 -19.18 -18.72 4.70
C GLU A 34 -18.08 -19.36 5.53
N ASP A 35 -18.30 -19.47 6.82
CA ASP A 35 -17.41 -20.21 7.71
C ASP A 35 -17.58 -21.71 7.51
N ASP A 36 -16.49 -22.42 7.26
CA ASP A 36 -16.50 -23.88 7.09
C ASP A 36 -15.21 -24.47 7.68
N PRO A 37 -15.26 -24.97 8.91
CA PRO A 37 -14.10 -25.58 9.58
C PRO A 37 -13.54 -26.82 8.87
N SER A 38 -14.27 -27.42 7.93
CA SER A 38 -13.80 -28.56 7.14
C SER A 38 -12.83 -28.16 6.03
N ILE A 39 -12.82 -26.88 5.66
CA ILE A 39 -11.91 -26.34 4.64
C ILE A 39 -10.48 -26.27 5.22
N PRO A 40 -9.46 -26.71 4.45
CA PRO A 40 -8.06 -26.55 4.84
C PRO A 40 -7.68 -25.07 5.10
N SER A 41 -6.77 -24.85 6.03
CA SER A 41 -6.24 -23.50 6.32
C SER A 41 -5.27 -22.96 5.25
N ALA A 42 -5.24 -23.59 4.08
CA ALA A 42 -4.53 -23.15 2.89
C ALA A 42 -5.39 -23.44 1.65
N PRO A 43 -5.34 -22.57 0.63
CA PRO A 43 -4.58 -21.32 0.52
C PRO A 43 -5.09 -20.23 1.49
N LEU A 44 -4.27 -19.17 1.68
CA LEU A 44 -4.68 -17.95 2.37
C LEU A 44 -5.40 -17.05 1.36
N LEU A 45 -6.59 -16.60 1.70
CA LEU A 45 -7.40 -15.69 0.89
C LEU A 45 -7.40 -14.32 1.56
N PHE A 46 -6.66 -13.37 0.98
CA PHE A 46 -6.61 -11.98 1.44
C PHE A 46 -7.45 -11.08 0.53
N PRO A 47 -7.99 -9.95 1.02
CA PRO A 47 -8.42 -8.87 0.13
C PRO A 47 -7.25 -8.46 -0.76
N GLY A 48 -7.52 -8.11 -2.00
CA GLY A 48 -6.49 -7.65 -2.92
C GLY A 48 -5.72 -6.46 -2.34
N PHE A 49 -4.39 -6.48 -2.48
CA PHE A 49 -3.53 -5.45 -1.93
C PHE A 49 -3.62 -4.16 -2.72
N VAL A 50 -3.55 -3.03 -2.03
CA VAL A 50 -3.50 -1.69 -2.61
C VAL A 50 -2.20 -1.02 -2.20
N ASP A 51 -1.39 -0.61 -3.18
CA ASP A 51 -0.09 0.01 -2.94
C ASP A 51 -0.12 1.50 -3.33
N LEU A 52 0.08 2.38 -2.36
CA LEU A 52 -0.05 3.82 -2.55
C LEU A 52 1.21 4.48 -3.15
N HIS A 53 2.29 3.70 -3.41
CA HIS A 53 3.55 4.28 -3.84
C HIS A 53 4.40 3.30 -4.65
N VAL A 54 4.24 3.32 -5.98
CA VAL A 54 4.88 2.38 -6.91
C VAL A 54 5.51 3.13 -8.07
N TYR A 55 6.82 3.14 -8.18
CA TYR A 55 7.52 3.74 -9.33
C TYR A 55 7.56 2.79 -10.53
N GLU A 56 7.82 1.51 -10.30
CA GLU A 56 7.97 0.50 -11.34
C GLU A 56 6.90 -0.59 -11.20
N PRO A 57 5.73 -0.42 -11.84
CA PRO A 57 4.58 -1.32 -11.63
C PRO A 57 4.70 -2.67 -12.32
N THR A 58 5.78 -2.91 -13.10
CA THR A 58 5.96 -4.17 -13.83
C THR A 58 5.93 -5.37 -12.89
N GLY A 59 4.93 -6.24 -13.08
CA GLY A 59 4.80 -7.47 -12.29
C GLY A 59 4.12 -7.31 -10.93
N VAL A 60 3.58 -6.13 -10.56
CA VAL A 60 2.86 -5.96 -9.27
C VAL A 60 1.69 -6.93 -9.12
N ALA A 61 0.99 -7.25 -10.21
CA ALA A 61 -0.07 -8.26 -10.19
C ALA A 61 0.42 -9.62 -9.70
N ALA A 62 1.67 -9.99 -9.99
CA ALA A 62 2.26 -11.24 -9.52
C ALA A 62 2.52 -11.28 -8.00
N THR A 63 2.25 -10.20 -7.28
CA THR A 63 2.48 -10.06 -5.84
C THR A 63 1.19 -9.94 -5.02
N GLY A 64 0.01 -10.11 -5.66
CA GLY A 64 -1.29 -9.94 -5.01
C GLY A 64 -1.83 -8.51 -5.01
N VAL A 65 -1.11 -7.56 -5.62
CA VAL A 65 -1.57 -6.17 -5.78
C VAL A 65 -2.67 -6.11 -6.84
N THR A 66 -3.81 -5.55 -6.46
CA THR A 66 -5.00 -5.38 -7.29
C THR A 66 -5.30 -3.92 -7.62
N GLY A 67 -4.53 -3.01 -7.05
CA GLY A 67 -4.57 -1.60 -7.36
C GLY A 67 -3.37 -0.87 -6.78
N TYR A 68 -2.89 0.16 -7.49
CA TYR A 68 -1.76 0.95 -7.02
C TYR A 68 -1.85 2.42 -7.47
N LEU A 69 -1.10 3.31 -6.80
CA LEU A 69 -0.81 4.64 -7.30
C LEU A 69 0.56 4.64 -7.99
N GLN A 70 0.58 5.15 -9.23
CA GLN A 70 1.83 5.39 -9.94
C GLN A 70 2.57 6.57 -9.30
N ALA A 71 3.72 6.31 -8.71
CA ALA A 71 4.59 7.34 -8.16
C ALA A 71 5.38 8.03 -9.28
N ALA A 72 5.48 9.36 -9.22
CA ALA A 72 6.25 10.17 -10.16
C ALA A 72 6.52 11.57 -9.58
N HIS A 73 7.56 12.27 -10.09
CA HIS A 73 7.86 13.66 -9.68
C HIS A 73 7.06 14.72 -10.45
N SER A 74 6.35 14.30 -11.49
CA SER A 74 5.41 15.10 -12.27
C SER A 74 4.38 14.18 -12.91
N PRO A 75 3.21 14.69 -13.34
CA PRO A 75 2.19 13.84 -13.95
C PRO A 75 2.70 13.04 -15.15
N VAL A 76 2.39 11.76 -15.15
CA VAL A 76 2.69 10.80 -16.24
C VAL A 76 1.39 10.20 -16.76
N GLU A 77 1.45 9.67 -17.99
CA GLU A 77 0.32 8.91 -18.54
C GLU A 77 0.52 7.41 -18.22
N THR A 78 -0.57 6.75 -17.86
CA THR A 78 -0.59 5.30 -17.66
C THR A 78 -1.87 4.71 -18.21
N SER A 79 -1.75 3.55 -18.84
CA SER A 79 -2.89 2.76 -19.33
C SER A 79 -3.06 1.44 -18.57
N ASP A 80 -2.29 1.22 -17.50
CA ASP A 80 -2.40 0.02 -16.68
C ASP A 80 -3.76 0.02 -15.95
N PRO A 81 -4.60 -1.00 -16.16
CA PRO A 81 -5.92 -1.08 -15.52
C PRO A 81 -5.86 -1.22 -13.99
N LEU A 82 -4.70 -1.55 -13.41
CA LEU A 82 -4.50 -1.60 -11.98
C LEU A 82 -4.11 -0.24 -11.39
N CYS A 83 -3.73 0.74 -12.22
CA CYS A 83 -3.42 2.08 -11.77
C CYS A 83 -4.70 2.81 -11.32
N LEU A 84 -4.72 3.23 -10.05
CA LEU A 84 -5.83 3.95 -9.43
C LEU A 84 -5.68 5.48 -9.51
N GLY A 85 -4.58 5.94 -10.10
CA GLY A 85 -4.19 7.33 -10.23
C GLY A 85 -2.73 7.57 -9.88
N LEU A 86 -2.38 8.84 -9.73
CA LEU A 86 -1.00 9.27 -9.50
C LEU A 86 -0.75 9.62 -8.03
N HIS A 87 0.43 9.24 -7.56
CA HIS A 87 1.06 9.77 -6.37
C HIS A 87 2.21 10.69 -6.81
N LEU A 88 2.02 11.99 -6.73
CA LEU A 88 3.10 12.93 -7.02
C LEU A 88 4.03 13.05 -5.81
N GLU A 89 5.25 12.55 -5.93
CA GLU A 89 6.28 12.71 -4.91
C GLU A 89 7.12 13.95 -5.22
N GLY A 90 6.70 15.06 -4.67
CA GLY A 90 7.26 16.36 -4.96
C GLY A 90 6.64 17.03 -6.19
N PRO A 91 7.39 17.94 -6.85
CA PRO A 91 8.79 18.34 -6.63
C PRO A 91 9.02 19.33 -5.48
N PHE A 92 7.98 19.66 -4.71
CA PHE A 92 8.01 20.64 -3.61
C PHE A 92 8.53 20.00 -2.32
N LEU A 93 9.80 19.54 -2.37
CA LEU A 93 10.45 18.78 -1.31
C LEU A 93 11.69 19.54 -0.78
N ASN A 94 12.09 19.22 0.45
CA ASN A 94 13.27 19.85 1.05
C ASN A 94 14.55 19.27 0.44
N ARG A 95 15.42 20.13 -0.09
CA ARG A 95 16.68 19.75 -0.73
C ARG A 95 17.61 18.95 0.18
N GLU A 96 17.58 19.20 1.50
CA GLU A 96 18.37 18.45 2.49
C GLU A 96 17.75 17.08 2.83
N ALA A 97 16.52 16.84 2.38
CA ALA A 97 15.79 15.58 2.56
C ALA A 97 15.43 14.93 1.20
N ALA A 98 16.17 15.26 0.15
CA ALA A 98 15.92 14.77 -1.21
C ALA A 98 15.96 13.24 -1.33
N GLY A 99 16.67 12.52 -0.43
CA GLY A 99 16.79 11.07 -0.55
C GLY A 99 17.51 10.67 -1.83
N ALA A 100 16.87 9.85 -2.65
CA ALA A 100 17.37 9.43 -3.95
C ALA A 100 16.95 10.36 -5.11
N ILE A 101 16.02 11.29 -4.86
CA ILE A 101 15.52 12.22 -5.88
C ILE A 101 16.63 13.22 -6.25
N PRO A 102 16.92 13.43 -7.56
CA PRO A 102 17.90 14.44 -7.99
C PRO A 102 17.51 15.83 -7.50
N VAL A 103 18.46 16.53 -6.85
CA VAL A 103 18.18 17.84 -6.21
C VAL A 103 17.80 18.92 -7.24
N ASP A 104 18.23 18.79 -8.47
CA ASP A 104 17.91 19.68 -9.59
C ASP A 104 16.46 19.50 -10.11
N GLU A 105 15.80 18.40 -9.80
CA GLU A 105 14.38 18.20 -10.04
C GLU A 105 13.49 18.88 -9.00
N LEU A 106 14.05 19.22 -7.82
CA LEU A 106 13.30 19.85 -6.74
C LEU A 106 13.05 21.34 -7.01
N ARG A 107 11.87 21.80 -6.63
CA ARG A 107 11.38 23.17 -6.87
C ARG A 107 10.84 23.80 -5.60
N ASP A 108 10.84 25.13 -5.58
CA ASP A 108 10.03 25.89 -4.63
C ASP A 108 8.55 25.66 -4.95
N VAL A 109 7.67 25.89 -3.96
CA VAL A 109 6.23 25.68 -4.14
C VAL A 109 5.68 26.63 -5.20
N ASP A 110 5.07 26.04 -6.23
CA ASP A 110 4.34 26.74 -7.28
C ASP A 110 2.87 26.27 -7.24
N LEU A 111 2.01 27.09 -6.63
CA LEU A 111 0.59 26.81 -6.50
C LEU A 111 -0.13 26.75 -7.84
N GLY A 112 0.30 27.54 -8.84
CA GLY A 112 -0.29 27.51 -10.17
C GLY A 112 -0.01 26.21 -10.91
N LEU A 113 1.24 25.74 -10.86
CA LEU A 113 1.65 24.46 -11.40
C LEU A 113 0.88 23.29 -10.70
N LEU A 114 0.82 23.32 -9.38
CA LEU A 114 0.11 22.30 -8.57
C LEU A 114 -1.38 22.28 -8.91
N ALA A 115 -2.04 23.44 -9.00
CA ALA A 115 -3.44 23.54 -9.41
C ALA A 115 -3.69 22.94 -10.80
N GLY A 116 -2.78 23.21 -11.75
CA GLY A 116 -2.85 22.62 -13.10
C GLY A 116 -2.74 21.09 -13.08
N TRP A 117 -1.90 20.53 -12.22
CA TRP A 117 -1.78 19.08 -12.07
C TRP A 117 -3.03 18.46 -11.41
N LEU A 118 -3.55 19.07 -10.36
CA LEU A 118 -4.76 18.60 -9.67
C LEU A 118 -6.00 18.65 -10.57
N ALA A 119 -6.07 19.65 -11.47
CA ALA A 119 -7.17 19.78 -12.43
C ALA A 119 -7.25 18.63 -13.45
N ARG A 120 -6.20 17.80 -13.59
CA ARG A 120 -6.24 16.57 -14.41
C ARG A 120 -7.24 15.53 -13.87
N GLY A 121 -7.48 15.51 -12.55
CA GLY A 121 -8.41 14.59 -11.90
C GLY A 121 -7.86 13.19 -11.62
N ASP A 122 -6.65 12.85 -12.09
CA ASP A 122 -5.98 11.57 -11.86
C ASP A 122 -4.96 11.62 -10.71
N VAL A 123 -4.62 12.80 -10.19
CA VAL A 123 -3.75 12.96 -9.02
C VAL A 123 -4.54 12.64 -7.75
N ARG A 124 -4.14 11.59 -7.05
CA ARG A 124 -4.82 11.08 -5.85
C ARG A 124 -4.06 11.38 -4.56
N LEU A 125 -2.73 11.52 -4.63
CA LEU A 125 -1.87 11.79 -3.49
C LEU A 125 -0.72 12.69 -3.91
N VAL A 126 -0.35 13.66 -3.05
CA VAL A 126 0.79 14.55 -3.29
C VAL A 126 1.65 14.63 -2.05
N THR A 127 2.91 14.22 -2.16
CA THR A 127 3.92 14.38 -1.13
C THR A 127 4.61 15.73 -1.26
N LEU A 128 4.72 16.46 -0.16
CA LEU A 128 5.41 17.74 -0.09
C LEU A 128 6.03 17.99 1.29
N ALA A 129 7.02 18.89 1.34
CA ALA A 129 7.67 19.34 2.56
C ALA A 129 6.96 20.59 3.09
N PRO A 130 6.29 20.51 4.26
CA PRO A 130 5.45 21.61 4.76
C PRO A 130 6.22 22.84 5.21
N GLU A 131 7.52 22.72 5.46
CA GLU A 131 8.39 23.84 5.88
C GLU A 131 8.78 24.77 4.75
N LEU A 132 8.51 24.40 3.50
CA LEU A 132 8.76 25.27 2.34
C LEU A 132 7.82 26.48 2.38
N VAL A 133 8.30 27.61 1.85
CA VAL A 133 7.45 28.81 1.68
C VAL A 133 6.26 28.46 0.79
N GLY A 134 5.03 28.69 1.27
CA GLY A 134 3.81 28.25 0.59
C GLY A 134 3.40 26.80 0.83
N GLY A 135 4.14 26.01 1.64
CA GLY A 135 3.87 24.61 1.89
C GLY A 135 2.48 24.34 2.49
N PHE A 136 2.04 25.16 3.44
CA PHE A 136 0.68 25.02 4.00
C PHE A 136 -0.43 25.36 2.99
N ASP A 137 -0.18 26.32 2.10
CA ASP A 137 -1.16 26.66 1.06
C ASP A 137 -1.24 25.56 0.02
N ALA A 138 -0.10 24.92 -0.30
CA ALA A 138 -0.07 23.74 -1.16
C ALA A 138 -0.83 22.56 -0.53
N ILE A 139 -0.68 22.30 0.78
CA ILE A 139 -1.44 21.27 1.50
C ILE A 139 -2.94 21.52 1.40
N ARG A 140 -3.39 22.77 1.66
CA ARG A 140 -4.82 23.14 1.54
C ARG A 140 -5.31 22.93 0.13
N LEU A 141 -4.55 23.39 -0.87
CA LEU A 141 -4.92 23.24 -2.29
C LEU A 141 -5.11 21.79 -2.68
N VAL A 142 -4.22 20.88 -2.23
CA VAL A 142 -4.34 19.43 -2.47
C VAL A 142 -5.60 18.88 -1.80
N ALA A 143 -5.83 19.23 -0.54
CA ALA A 143 -6.99 18.75 0.23
C ALA A 143 -8.32 19.29 -0.36
N ASP A 144 -8.38 20.55 -0.75
CA ASP A 144 -9.56 21.17 -1.36
C ASP A 144 -9.90 20.57 -2.74
N ALA A 145 -8.88 20.10 -3.45
CA ALA A 145 -9.06 19.37 -4.71
C ALA A 145 -9.53 17.91 -4.53
N GLY A 146 -9.70 17.44 -3.29
CA GLY A 146 -10.10 16.07 -2.98
C GLY A 146 -8.99 15.02 -3.11
N ALA A 147 -7.74 15.45 -3.28
CA ALA A 147 -6.57 14.59 -3.23
C ALA A 147 -6.01 14.51 -1.79
N VAL A 148 -5.17 13.52 -1.53
CA VAL A 148 -4.55 13.33 -0.22
C VAL A 148 -3.25 14.13 -0.14
N ALA A 149 -3.17 15.11 0.76
CA ALA A 149 -1.91 15.78 1.06
C ALA A 149 -1.05 14.91 2.00
N ALA A 150 0.18 14.65 1.59
CA ALA A 150 1.14 13.83 2.31
C ALA A 150 2.37 14.65 2.72
N ILE A 151 2.89 14.36 3.92
CA ILE A 151 4.16 14.90 4.42
C ILE A 151 5.26 13.88 4.13
N GLY A 152 6.30 14.29 3.43
CA GLY A 152 7.48 13.48 3.16
C GLY A 152 8.65 14.34 2.70
N HIS A 153 9.85 13.76 2.62
CA HIS A 153 11.06 14.48 2.20
C HIS A 153 11.24 15.84 2.90
N THR A 154 11.20 15.81 4.22
CA THR A 154 10.99 17.00 5.05
C THR A 154 12.01 17.11 6.19
N ARG A 155 12.39 18.35 6.52
CA ARG A 155 13.14 18.74 7.72
C ARG A 155 12.24 19.47 8.72
N ALA A 156 10.91 19.39 8.58
CA ALA A 156 9.95 20.03 9.45
C ALA A 156 10.21 19.68 10.92
N ASN A 157 10.04 20.66 11.77
CA ASN A 157 9.98 20.45 13.22
C ASN A 157 8.56 20.06 13.66
N ALA A 158 8.40 19.70 14.93
CA ALA A 158 7.12 19.30 15.50
C ALA A 158 5.99 20.34 15.29
N ALA A 159 6.26 21.62 15.47
CA ALA A 159 5.27 22.67 15.33
C ALA A 159 4.81 22.82 13.87
N THR A 160 5.75 22.80 12.92
CA THR A 160 5.46 22.86 11.49
C THR A 160 4.67 21.62 11.04
N THR A 161 5.05 20.42 11.55
CA THR A 161 4.33 19.18 11.21
C THR A 161 2.89 19.22 11.72
N ARG A 162 2.66 19.66 12.96
CA ARG A 162 1.32 19.83 13.53
C ARG A 162 0.48 20.79 12.70
N ALA A 163 1.04 21.95 12.35
CA ALA A 163 0.38 22.94 11.52
C ALA A 163 0.04 22.40 10.11
N ALA A 164 0.88 21.52 9.55
CA ALA A 164 0.62 20.85 8.29
C ALA A 164 -0.59 19.88 8.38
N VAL A 165 -0.68 19.12 9.47
CA VAL A 165 -1.85 18.25 9.73
C VAL A 165 -3.11 19.09 9.94
N ASP A 166 -3.02 20.22 10.64
CA ASP A 166 -4.13 21.17 10.83
C ASP A 166 -4.54 21.83 9.50
N ALA A 167 -3.58 22.03 8.58
CA ALA A 167 -3.84 22.53 7.23
C ALA A 167 -4.48 21.49 6.29
N GLY A 168 -4.55 20.22 6.65
CA GLY A 168 -5.21 19.17 5.86
C GLY A 168 -4.34 17.98 5.45
N ALA A 169 -3.07 17.90 5.86
CA ALA A 169 -2.26 16.71 5.60
C ALA A 169 -2.83 15.49 6.35
N ARG A 170 -2.90 14.33 5.66
CA ARG A 170 -3.51 13.09 6.19
C ARG A 170 -2.66 11.85 5.97
N PHE A 171 -1.53 11.97 5.30
CA PHE A 171 -0.63 10.86 5.02
C PHE A 171 0.82 11.25 5.29
N ALA A 172 1.65 10.29 5.70
CA ALA A 172 3.10 10.44 5.79
C ALA A 172 3.73 9.43 4.83
N THR A 173 4.42 9.91 3.82
CA THR A 173 5.05 9.07 2.79
C THR A 173 6.26 8.38 3.39
N HIS A 174 6.35 7.03 3.22
CA HIS A 174 7.43 6.17 3.68
C HIS A 174 8.09 6.67 4.98
N VAL A 175 7.25 6.80 6.03
CA VAL A 175 7.62 7.34 7.35
C VAL A 175 9.00 6.84 7.82
N TRP A 176 9.80 7.70 8.45
CA TRP A 176 11.20 7.57 8.81
C TRP A 176 12.19 7.88 7.69
N ASN A 177 11.87 7.57 6.42
CA ASN A 177 12.78 7.78 5.30
C ASN A 177 12.72 9.23 4.82
N ALA A 178 13.87 9.80 4.49
CA ALA A 178 14.00 11.19 4.03
C ALA A 178 13.30 12.22 4.94
N MET A 179 13.37 12.02 6.25
CA MET A 179 12.80 12.90 7.28
C MET A 179 13.88 13.34 8.27
N ALA A 180 13.67 14.49 8.93
CA ALA A 180 14.51 14.89 10.05
C ALA A 180 14.50 13.82 11.14
N PRO A 181 15.67 13.41 11.67
CA PRO A 181 15.76 12.32 12.63
C PRO A 181 15.11 12.68 13.98
N LEU A 182 14.60 11.66 14.68
CA LEU A 182 14.11 11.79 16.04
C LEU A 182 15.25 12.06 17.03
N GLY A 183 15.23 13.21 17.65
CA GLY A 183 16.18 13.58 18.69
C GLY A 183 15.47 13.96 20.00
N PRO A 184 16.20 14.00 21.13
CA PRO A 184 15.58 14.21 22.45
C PRO A 184 15.06 15.64 22.69
N ARG A 185 15.52 16.62 21.92
CA ARG A 185 15.11 18.04 22.02
C ARG A 185 14.60 18.60 20.70
N ALA A 186 15.18 18.15 19.58
CA ALA A 186 14.71 18.43 18.22
C ALA A 186 14.12 17.17 17.66
N THR A 187 12.82 16.99 17.83
CA THR A 187 12.14 15.71 17.56
C THR A 187 11.87 15.47 16.08
N GLY A 188 12.04 16.48 15.24
CA GLY A 188 11.63 16.40 13.84
C GLY A 188 10.12 16.19 13.69
N PRO A 189 9.66 15.65 12.53
CA PRO A 189 8.25 15.40 12.25
C PRO A 189 7.72 14.12 12.91
N LEU A 190 8.60 13.17 13.25
CA LEU A 190 8.24 11.79 13.55
C LEU A 190 7.24 11.62 14.70
N PRO A 191 7.42 12.25 15.89
CA PRO A 191 6.47 12.09 16.98
C PRO A 191 5.06 12.59 16.61
N GLU A 192 4.96 13.70 15.89
CA GLU A 192 3.68 14.25 15.49
C GLU A 192 2.98 13.31 14.51
N LEU A 193 3.69 12.76 13.53
CA LEU A 193 3.14 11.81 12.57
C LEU A 193 2.73 10.48 13.23
N LEU A 194 3.55 9.98 14.15
CA LEU A 194 3.29 8.71 14.84
C LEU A 194 2.12 8.80 15.82
N LEU A 195 1.92 9.93 16.48
CA LEU A 195 0.95 10.11 17.55
C LEU A 195 -0.38 10.71 17.09
N ASP A 196 -0.40 11.48 15.99
CA ASP A 196 -1.63 12.11 15.51
C ASP A 196 -2.51 11.08 14.78
N GLU A 197 -3.67 10.78 15.37
CA GLU A 197 -4.61 9.79 14.87
C GLU A 197 -5.22 10.14 13.49
N ARG A 198 -5.10 11.40 13.06
CA ARG A 198 -5.57 11.87 11.75
C ARG A 198 -4.67 11.44 10.60
N VAL A 199 -3.44 11.01 10.90
CA VAL A 199 -2.40 10.72 9.90
C VAL A 199 -2.26 9.23 9.69
N THR A 200 -2.37 8.78 8.45
CA THR A 200 -1.99 7.43 8.02
C THR A 200 -0.51 7.41 7.62
N LEU A 201 0.19 6.37 8.01
CA LEU A 201 1.63 6.21 7.81
C LEU A 201 1.90 5.24 6.64
N GLY A 202 2.50 5.72 5.56
CA GLY A 202 3.09 4.85 4.54
C GLY A 202 4.34 4.19 5.10
N LEU A 203 4.40 2.86 5.08
CA LEU A 203 5.48 2.08 5.66
C LEU A 203 6.11 1.13 4.63
N ILE A 204 7.40 1.30 4.36
CA ILE A 204 8.16 0.34 3.55
C ILE A 204 8.67 -0.77 4.47
N ALA A 205 7.94 -1.89 4.49
CA ALA A 205 8.23 -3.03 5.36
C ALA A 205 9.03 -4.13 4.64
N ASP A 206 10.11 -3.76 3.95
CA ASP A 206 10.94 -4.69 3.19
C ASP A 206 12.12 -5.29 3.99
N GLY A 207 12.36 -4.77 5.21
CA GLY A 207 13.44 -5.17 6.09
C GLY A 207 14.81 -4.59 5.73
N ARG A 208 14.84 -3.60 4.84
CA ARG A 208 16.05 -2.88 4.40
C ARG A 208 15.98 -1.39 4.73
N HIS A 209 14.82 -0.76 4.45
CA HIS A 209 14.58 0.65 4.73
C HIS A 209 14.53 0.93 6.22
N LEU A 210 13.98 0.01 7.00
CA LEU A 210 13.83 0.17 8.43
C LEU A 210 14.45 -1.00 9.20
N HIS A 211 15.12 -0.66 10.30
CA HIS A 211 15.51 -1.67 11.28
C HIS A 211 14.25 -2.32 11.89
N PRO A 212 14.22 -3.66 12.14
CA PRO A 212 13.03 -4.35 12.66
C PRO A 212 12.43 -3.73 13.91
N ARG A 213 13.25 -3.11 14.78
CA ARG A 213 12.77 -2.41 16.00
C ARG A 213 12.07 -1.10 15.69
N VAL A 214 12.43 -0.42 14.60
CA VAL A 214 11.74 0.80 14.14
C VAL A 214 10.38 0.44 13.56
N GLU A 215 10.28 -0.66 12.79
CA GLU A 215 8.99 -1.19 12.34
C GLU A 215 8.10 -1.55 13.53
N GLU A 216 8.65 -2.28 14.53
CA GLU A 216 7.92 -2.66 15.73
C GLU A 216 7.43 -1.43 16.52
N LEU A 217 8.30 -0.42 16.69
CA LEU A 217 7.93 0.84 17.34
C LEU A 217 6.78 1.53 16.60
N THR A 218 6.86 1.59 15.28
CA THR A 218 5.82 2.20 14.44
C THR A 218 4.48 1.50 14.62
N VAL A 219 4.45 0.16 14.52
CA VAL A 219 3.22 -0.61 14.70
C VAL A 219 2.65 -0.47 16.12
N ARG A 220 3.49 -0.48 17.16
CA ARG A 220 3.04 -0.34 18.55
C ARG A 220 2.48 1.05 18.86
N VAL A 221 3.00 2.09 18.24
CA VAL A 221 2.56 3.48 18.50
C VAL A 221 1.35 3.83 17.63
N ALA A 222 1.38 3.50 16.35
CA ALA A 222 0.35 3.91 15.42
C ALA A 222 -0.86 2.94 15.35
N GLY A 223 -0.66 1.66 15.68
CA GLY A 223 -1.64 0.61 15.39
C GLY A 223 -1.67 0.23 13.91
N SER A 224 -2.18 -0.97 13.61
CA SER A 224 -2.29 -1.47 12.23
C SER A 224 -3.26 -0.65 11.37
N GLU A 225 -4.28 -0.06 12.00
CA GLU A 225 -5.33 0.73 11.34
C GLU A 225 -4.89 2.11 10.84
N ARG A 226 -3.67 2.53 11.16
CA ARG A 226 -3.08 3.77 10.66
C ARG A 226 -1.82 3.54 9.82
N ILE A 227 -1.51 2.29 9.46
CA ILE A 227 -0.36 1.96 8.61
C ILE A 227 -0.87 1.47 7.26
N ALA A 228 -0.39 2.08 6.18
CA ALA A 228 -0.54 1.60 4.82
C ALA A 228 0.82 1.06 4.34
N LEU A 229 0.88 -0.22 3.99
CA LEU A 229 2.09 -0.78 3.39
C LEU A 229 2.30 -0.16 2.01
N THR A 230 3.49 0.37 1.79
CA THR A 230 3.92 0.92 0.51
C THR A 230 5.20 0.24 0.08
N SER A 231 5.33 -0.07 -1.20
CA SER A 231 6.51 -0.78 -1.68
C SER A 231 7.66 0.14 -2.04
N ASP A 232 7.36 1.32 -2.56
CA ASP A 232 8.37 2.22 -3.16
C ASP A 232 9.23 1.47 -4.19
N VAL A 233 8.61 0.52 -4.92
CA VAL A 233 9.35 -0.41 -5.77
C VAL A 233 9.91 0.29 -6.99
N VAL A 234 11.22 0.10 -7.18
CA VAL A 234 12.02 0.61 -8.30
C VAL A 234 12.84 -0.52 -8.91
N ARG A 235 13.24 -0.36 -10.18
CA ARG A 235 14.07 -1.35 -10.89
C ARG A 235 15.47 -1.50 -10.29
N THR A 236 16.03 -0.40 -9.82
CA THR A 236 17.37 -0.36 -9.24
C THR A 236 17.30 0.19 -7.82
N PRO A 237 17.02 -0.68 -6.83
CA PRO A 237 16.72 -0.26 -5.46
C PRO A 237 17.94 0.25 -4.68
N VAL A 238 19.16 0.02 -5.19
CA VAL A 238 20.40 0.48 -4.57
C VAL A 238 21.19 1.30 -5.58
N LEU A 239 21.54 2.51 -5.21
CA LEU A 239 22.38 3.40 -6.01
C LEU A 239 23.84 2.99 -5.95
N ALA A 240 24.66 3.53 -6.86
CA ALA A 240 26.10 3.24 -6.93
C ALA A 240 26.88 3.63 -5.65
N ASP A 241 26.35 4.58 -4.87
CA ASP A 241 26.89 5.02 -3.57
C ASP A 241 26.31 4.25 -2.37
N ASN A 242 25.62 3.11 -2.61
CA ASN A 242 24.95 2.26 -1.63
C ASN A 242 23.75 2.88 -0.91
N ARG A 243 23.25 4.05 -1.31
CA ARG A 243 21.96 4.56 -0.81
C ARG A 243 20.81 3.75 -1.41
N LEU A 244 19.73 3.60 -0.63
CA LEU A 244 18.49 3.03 -1.14
C LEU A 244 17.78 4.09 -1.99
N ALA A 245 17.38 3.68 -3.21
CA ALA A 245 16.57 4.49 -4.13
C ALA A 245 15.08 4.16 -4.02
N GLY A 246 14.76 3.00 -3.44
CA GLY A 246 13.42 2.48 -3.27
C GLY A 246 13.44 1.01 -2.87
N GLY A 247 12.28 0.37 -2.83
CA GLY A 247 12.09 -1.02 -2.47
C GLY A 247 12.35 -2.00 -3.62
N ASP A 248 12.59 -3.25 -3.28
CA ASP A 248 12.68 -4.37 -4.22
C ASP A 248 11.57 -5.41 -4.00
N ARG A 249 10.62 -5.14 -3.11
CA ARG A 249 9.55 -6.05 -2.70
C ARG A 249 8.21 -5.34 -2.67
N SER A 250 7.17 -6.06 -3.08
CA SER A 250 5.80 -5.55 -3.13
C SER A 250 4.80 -6.58 -2.64
N GLY A 251 3.60 -6.16 -2.35
CA GLY A 251 2.44 -7.00 -2.06
C GLY A 251 2.72 -8.09 -1.01
N ALA A 252 2.61 -9.35 -1.42
CA ALA A 252 2.70 -10.52 -0.55
C ALA A 252 3.99 -10.59 0.29
N ALA A 253 5.11 -10.06 -0.21
CA ALA A 253 6.37 -10.05 0.56
C ALA A 253 6.31 -9.09 1.76
N LEU A 254 5.65 -7.95 1.61
CA LEU A 254 5.41 -6.99 2.71
C LEU A 254 4.40 -7.58 3.71
N VAL A 255 3.34 -8.21 3.21
CA VAL A 255 2.31 -8.88 4.03
C VAL A 255 2.93 -10.00 4.86
N ALA A 256 3.76 -10.87 4.24
CA ALA A 256 4.47 -11.94 4.95
C ALA A 256 5.28 -11.42 6.14
N ARG A 257 5.91 -10.27 5.97
CA ARG A 257 6.69 -9.64 7.03
C ARG A 257 5.82 -9.08 8.15
N MET A 258 4.67 -8.50 7.81
CA MET A 258 3.74 -7.89 8.76
C MET A 258 2.82 -8.92 9.44
N ALA A 259 2.65 -10.12 8.86
CA ALA A 259 1.85 -11.19 9.45
C ALA A 259 2.30 -11.64 10.86
N ARG A 260 3.52 -11.30 11.28
CA ARG A 260 4.00 -11.49 12.65
C ARG A 260 3.21 -10.68 13.70
N TYR A 261 2.48 -9.64 13.27
CA TYR A 261 1.61 -8.85 14.14
C TYR A 261 0.16 -9.35 14.12
N GLY A 262 -0.16 -10.29 13.23
CA GLY A 262 -1.46 -10.90 12.99
C GLY A 262 -1.84 -10.86 11.52
N LEU A 263 -2.63 -11.84 11.07
CA LEU A 263 -3.05 -11.92 9.67
C LEU A 263 -4.06 -10.81 9.33
N ALA A 264 -4.98 -10.52 10.24
CA ALA A 264 -5.97 -9.46 10.06
C ALA A 264 -5.30 -8.07 10.04
N GLU A 265 -4.32 -7.85 10.91
CA GLU A 265 -3.51 -6.63 10.95
C GLU A 265 -2.71 -6.44 9.65
N ALA A 266 -2.10 -7.52 9.13
CA ALA A 266 -1.40 -7.48 7.85
C ALA A 266 -2.35 -7.18 6.68
N ALA A 267 -3.56 -7.76 6.68
CA ALA A 267 -4.60 -7.47 5.71
C ALA A 267 -5.09 -6.02 5.82
N ALA A 268 -5.25 -5.51 7.05
CA ALA A 268 -5.60 -4.10 7.27
C ALA A 268 -4.56 -3.17 6.64
N MET A 269 -3.29 -3.39 6.95
CA MET A 269 -2.18 -2.55 6.46
C MET A 269 -1.99 -2.64 4.94
N ALA A 270 -2.27 -3.79 4.32
CA ALA A 270 -2.05 -3.99 2.88
C ALA A 270 -3.26 -3.66 2.00
N SER A 271 -4.47 -3.65 2.56
CA SER A 271 -5.69 -3.58 1.78
C SER A 271 -6.67 -2.53 2.30
N LEU A 272 -7.17 -2.67 3.54
CA LEU A 272 -8.23 -1.80 4.06
C LEU A 272 -7.76 -0.37 4.29
N VAL A 273 -6.60 -0.19 4.91
CA VAL A 273 -6.07 1.14 5.23
C VAL A 273 -5.75 1.93 3.95
N PRO A 274 -4.98 1.40 2.98
CA PRO A 274 -4.72 2.13 1.75
C PRO A 274 -5.99 2.36 0.91
N ALA A 275 -6.96 1.44 0.89
CA ALA A 275 -8.26 1.66 0.24
C ALA A 275 -9.00 2.84 0.88
N ARG A 276 -9.02 2.92 2.22
CA ARG A 276 -9.62 4.02 2.98
C ARG A 276 -8.95 5.36 2.69
N VAL A 277 -7.61 5.40 2.60
CA VAL A 277 -6.86 6.61 2.22
C VAL A 277 -7.35 7.16 0.88
N LEU A 278 -7.67 6.29 -0.08
CA LEU A 278 -8.17 6.68 -1.41
C LEU A 278 -9.71 6.85 -1.47
N GLY A 279 -10.43 6.64 -0.37
CA GLY A 279 -11.90 6.70 -0.37
C GLY A 279 -12.57 5.56 -1.14
N LEU A 280 -11.91 4.40 -1.31
CA LEU A 280 -12.43 3.22 -2.02
C LEU A 280 -13.24 2.36 -1.04
N ALA A 281 -14.54 2.61 -0.94
CA ALA A 281 -15.41 1.94 0.03
C ALA A 281 -15.73 0.48 -0.33
N ASP A 282 -15.55 0.10 -1.59
CA ASP A 282 -15.82 -1.23 -2.13
C ASP A 282 -14.61 -2.18 -2.10
N ARG A 283 -13.46 -1.76 -1.54
CA ARG A 283 -12.21 -2.52 -1.52
C ARG A 283 -11.66 -2.73 -0.10
N GLY A 284 -10.68 -3.58 0.01
CA GLY A 284 -9.90 -3.79 1.23
C GLY A 284 -10.52 -4.79 2.21
N ARG A 285 -11.64 -5.43 1.85
CA ARG A 285 -12.29 -6.50 2.62
C ARG A 285 -12.75 -7.66 1.76
N LEU A 286 -12.83 -8.84 2.36
CA LEU A 286 -13.57 -9.98 1.83
C LEU A 286 -14.92 -10.04 2.53
N ALA A 287 -15.87 -9.22 2.07
CA ALA A 287 -17.20 -9.12 2.69
C ALA A 287 -18.28 -8.94 1.60
N PRO A 288 -19.54 -9.36 1.86
CA PRO A 288 -20.62 -9.18 0.91
C PRO A 288 -20.78 -7.73 0.46
N GLY A 289 -20.93 -7.53 -0.84
CA GLY A 289 -21.03 -6.22 -1.47
C GLY A 289 -19.69 -5.58 -1.85
N HIS A 290 -18.57 -6.14 -1.41
CA HIS A 290 -17.24 -5.65 -1.81
C HIS A 290 -16.84 -6.23 -3.16
N ARG A 291 -16.03 -5.48 -3.88
CA ARG A 291 -15.42 -5.89 -5.13
C ARG A 291 -14.57 -7.16 -4.91
N ALA A 292 -14.69 -8.11 -5.81
CA ALA A 292 -13.96 -9.37 -5.73
C ALA A 292 -12.51 -9.20 -6.20
N ASP A 293 -11.76 -8.40 -5.46
CA ASP A 293 -10.32 -8.23 -5.55
C ASP A 293 -9.68 -9.11 -4.47
N ILE A 294 -8.96 -10.18 -4.87
CA ILE A 294 -8.49 -11.22 -3.96
C ILE A 294 -7.04 -11.57 -4.28
N ALA A 295 -6.19 -11.55 -3.27
CA ALA A 295 -4.85 -12.12 -3.30
C ALA A 295 -4.87 -13.52 -2.69
N VAL A 296 -4.53 -14.52 -3.50
CA VAL A 296 -4.48 -15.93 -3.07
C VAL A 296 -3.02 -16.31 -2.86
N LEU A 297 -2.68 -16.71 -1.63
CA LEU A 297 -1.30 -17.03 -1.25
C LEU A 297 -1.22 -18.46 -0.70
N ASP A 298 -0.06 -19.08 -0.81
CA ASP A 298 0.21 -20.31 -0.05
C ASP A 298 0.53 -19.99 1.42
N GLU A 299 0.71 -21.02 2.23
CA GLU A 299 1.06 -20.93 3.66
C GLU A 299 2.40 -20.25 3.95
N ARG A 300 3.25 -20.06 2.93
CA ARG A 300 4.52 -19.32 2.98
C ARG A 300 4.39 -17.93 2.38
N PHE A 301 3.17 -17.46 2.19
CA PHE A 301 2.85 -16.16 1.56
C PHE A 301 3.35 -16.02 0.12
N ARG A 302 3.61 -17.12 -0.61
CA ARG A 302 3.93 -17.03 -2.03
C ARG A 302 2.63 -16.87 -2.81
N PRO A 303 2.55 -15.90 -3.74
CA PRO A 303 1.35 -15.72 -4.54
C PRO A 303 1.03 -16.96 -5.38
N LEU A 304 -0.22 -17.37 -5.36
CA LEU A 304 -0.79 -18.43 -6.20
C LEU A 304 -1.66 -17.83 -7.30
N ALA A 305 -2.45 -16.80 -6.96
CA ALA A 305 -3.26 -16.09 -7.94
C ALA A 305 -3.56 -14.66 -7.44
N THR A 306 -3.80 -13.78 -8.39
CA THR A 306 -4.36 -12.45 -8.17
C THR A 306 -5.64 -12.31 -8.98
N ILE A 307 -6.72 -11.99 -8.29
CA ILE A 307 -8.06 -11.85 -8.84
C ILE A 307 -8.47 -10.40 -8.72
N VAL A 308 -8.94 -9.81 -9.81
CA VAL A 308 -9.43 -8.44 -9.87
C VAL A 308 -10.82 -8.44 -10.48
N SER A 309 -11.80 -7.87 -9.79
CA SER A 309 -13.21 -7.92 -10.21
C SER A 309 -13.66 -9.35 -10.58
N GLY A 310 -13.34 -10.32 -9.74
CA GLY A 310 -13.71 -11.71 -9.95
C GLY A 310 -12.96 -12.43 -11.09
N LYS A 311 -11.98 -11.79 -11.73
CA LYS A 311 -11.21 -12.38 -12.84
C LYS A 311 -9.76 -12.61 -12.41
N THR A 312 -9.27 -13.84 -12.62
CA THR A 312 -7.83 -14.11 -12.43
C THR A 312 -7.02 -13.38 -13.48
N ILE A 313 -6.21 -12.44 -13.06
CA ILE A 313 -5.31 -11.65 -13.91
C ILE A 313 -3.88 -12.19 -13.90
N TRP A 314 -3.52 -12.95 -12.85
CA TRP A 314 -2.22 -13.60 -12.71
C TRP A 314 -2.34 -14.90 -11.92
N GLY A 315 -1.50 -15.90 -12.25
CA GLY A 315 -1.39 -17.17 -11.54
C GLY A 315 -2.34 -18.25 -12.01
N VAL A 316 -2.68 -19.17 -11.13
CA VAL A 316 -3.53 -20.32 -11.43
C VAL A 316 -4.97 -19.85 -11.60
N ARG A 317 -5.62 -20.23 -12.69
CA ARG A 317 -7.06 -20.00 -12.84
C ARG A 317 -7.80 -20.92 -11.87
N TYR A 318 -8.49 -20.33 -10.91
CA TYR A 318 -9.41 -21.07 -10.07
C TYR A 318 -10.61 -21.50 -10.93
N PRO A 319 -11.03 -22.78 -10.85
CA PRO A 319 -12.07 -23.30 -11.70
C PRO A 319 -13.39 -22.55 -11.50
N GLN A 320 -14.03 -22.25 -12.63
CA GLN A 320 -15.36 -21.63 -12.69
C GLN A 320 -16.40 -22.73 -12.62
N THR A 321 -16.49 -23.50 -11.55
CA THR A 321 -17.70 -24.35 -11.28
C THR A 321 -17.47 -25.36 -10.15
N GLN A 322 -18.46 -25.56 -9.39
CA GLN A 322 -19.09 -26.71 -8.68
C GLN A 322 -18.27 -27.90 -8.13
N GLU A 323 -16.99 -28.09 -8.44
CA GLU A 323 -16.24 -29.25 -7.95
C GLU A 323 -14.92 -28.78 -7.27
N LEU A 324 -15.02 -28.43 -5.97
CA LEU A 324 -13.85 -28.26 -5.10
C LEU A 324 -13.68 -29.49 -4.21
N ASP A 325 -13.76 -30.70 -4.76
CA ASP A 325 -13.46 -31.90 -3.99
C ASP A 325 -12.00 -32.36 -4.09
N GLU A 326 -11.18 -31.78 -4.99
CA GLU A 326 -9.77 -32.17 -5.09
C GLU A 326 -8.87 -31.00 -5.49
N ILE A 327 -8.27 -30.35 -4.49
CA ILE A 327 -7.01 -29.61 -4.73
C ILE A 327 -5.90 -30.67 -4.75
N PRO A 328 -5.21 -30.93 -5.87
CA PRO A 328 -4.12 -31.89 -5.88
C PRO A 328 -3.02 -31.43 -4.92
N PRO A 329 -2.46 -32.33 -4.10
CA PRO A 329 -1.34 -32.01 -3.25
C PRO A 329 -0.19 -31.48 -4.11
N SER A 330 0.50 -30.43 -3.64
CA SER A 330 1.60 -29.80 -4.34
C SER A 330 2.68 -30.81 -4.74
N THR A 331 2.71 -31.21 -6.00
CA THR A 331 3.74 -32.09 -6.55
C THR A 331 5.03 -31.30 -6.79
N ASN A 332 5.76 -30.97 -5.73
CA ASN A 332 7.16 -30.58 -5.78
C ASN A 332 7.92 -31.29 -4.66
N ALA A 333 8.03 -32.64 -4.79
CA ALA A 333 9.11 -33.34 -4.15
C ALA A 333 10.38 -33.18 -5.04
N PRO A 334 11.54 -32.84 -4.47
CA PRO A 334 12.78 -32.81 -5.23
C PRO A 334 13.07 -34.24 -5.74
N ARG A 335 13.21 -34.43 -7.05
CA ARG A 335 13.76 -35.66 -7.61
C ARG A 335 15.19 -35.77 -7.11
N GLY A 336 15.39 -36.67 -6.16
CA GLY A 336 16.72 -37.13 -5.80
C GLY A 336 17.40 -37.71 -7.03
N GLY A 337 18.47 -37.11 -7.47
CA GLY A 337 19.42 -37.68 -8.40
C GLY A 337 20.33 -38.63 -7.66
N ALA A 338 20.45 -39.85 -8.17
CA ALA A 338 21.54 -40.79 -7.88
C ALA A 338 22.83 -40.36 -8.60
#